data_f34b761bcf3f661dbd8b5c19c868c3b0
#
_entry.id   f34b761bcf3f661dbd8b5c19c868c3b0
#
_cell.length_a   1.000
_cell.length_b   1.000
_cell.length_c   1.000
_cell.angle_alpha   90.00
_cell.angle_beta   90.00
_cell.angle_gamma   90.00
#
_symmetry.space_group_name_H-M   'P 1'
#
loop_
_entity.id
_entity.type
_entity.pdbx_description
1 polymer ?
#
loop_
_entity_poly.entity_id
_entity_poly.type
_entity_poly.pdbx_seq_one_letter_code
_entity_poly.pdbx_strand_id
1 'polypeptide(L)'
;MAEFNAAVALSQLERVDELVEMRVKSARMFMDAMSYCDYLIPQKTPEGFTNSYYTLGVLYRGDESTGVPWKEFRKAYIRNGGDGIYAAWSVPYLEPVISERQFAGRYPEIYENVRYGKGLCPVAESVQKRIMQFKTNYRDLELAERKAEALKTTIDDFRS
;
A
#
# COMPACT_ATOMS: atom_id res chain seq x y z
N MET A 1 -28.28 10.10 -8.58
CA MET A 1 -27.78 8.70 -8.42
C MET A 1 -28.90 7.79 -8.86
N ALA A 2 -28.64 6.75 -9.68
CA ALA A 2 -29.68 5.80 -10.05
C ALA A 2 -30.12 5.01 -8.79
N GLU A 3 -31.40 4.63 -8.70
CA GLU A 3 -31.98 3.93 -7.54
C GLU A 3 -31.21 2.64 -7.19
N PHE A 4 -30.80 1.88 -8.20
CA PHE A 4 -29.96 0.69 -8.00
C PHE A 4 -28.63 1.01 -7.29
N ASN A 5 -27.95 2.08 -7.72
CA ASN A 5 -26.70 2.51 -7.07
C ASN A 5 -26.94 3.00 -5.64
N ALA A 6 -28.08 3.65 -5.39
CA ALA A 6 -28.45 4.09 -4.04
C ALA A 6 -28.73 2.91 -3.12
N ALA A 7 -29.42 1.88 -3.58
CA ALA A 7 -29.69 0.67 -2.82
C ALA A 7 -28.40 -0.08 -2.46
N VAL A 8 -27.48 -0.22 -3.42
CA VAL A 8 -26.15 -0.83 -3.15
C VAL A 8 -25.34 0.00 -2.17
N ALA A 9 -25.34 1.32 -2.31
CA ALA A 9 -24.62 2.23 -1.40
C ALA A 9 -25.19 2.16 0.01
N LEU A 10 -26.52 2.14 0.17
CA LEU A 10 -27.18 2.03 1.45
C LEU A 10 -26.79 0.75 2.19
N SER A 11 -26.84 -0.40 1.50
CA SER A 11 -26.47 -1.69 2.11
C SER A 11 -25.00 -1.76 2.55
N GLN A 12 -24.11 -1.01 1.89
CA GLN A 12 -22.71 -0.89 2.32
C GLN A 12 -22.57 0.09 3.50
N LEU A 13 -23.34 1.18 3.49
CA LEU A 13 -23.31 2.16 4.56
C LEU A 13 -23.78 1.57 5.90
N GLU A 14 -24.81 0.72 5.89
CA GLU A 14 -25.32 0.01 7.08
C GLU A 14 -24.26 -0.87 7.77
N ARG A 15 -23.21 -1.25 7.04
CA ARG A 15 -22.14 -2.14 7.52
C ARG A 15 -20.76 -1.46 7.56
N VAL A 16 -20.69 -0.16 7.32
CA VAL A 16 -19.40 0.52 7.15
C VAL A 16 -18.52 0.42 8.40
N ASP A 17 -19.11 0.57 9.58
CA ASP A 17 -18.37 0.52 10.85
C ASP A 17 -17.77 -0.88 11.08
N GLU A 18 -18.56 -1.94 10.88
CA GLU A 18 -18.09 -3.33 10.93
C GLU A 18 -16.91 -3.56 9.97
N LEU A 19 -17.07 -3.13 8.71
CA LEU A 19 -16.06 -3.33 7.68
C LEU A 19 -14.77 -2.54 7.95
N VAL A 20 -14.88 -1.34 8.48
CA VAL A 20 -13.73 -0.52 8.90
C VAL A 20 -13.02 -1.17 10.10
N GLU A 21 -13.77 -1.63 11.10
CA GLU A 21 -13.22 -2.31 12.27
C GLU A 21 -12.42 -3.57 11.87
N MET A 22 -12.94 -4.38 10.96
CA MET A 22 -12.23 -5.56 10.44
C MET A 22 -10.91 -5.19 9.75
N ARG A 23 -10.89 -4.08 8.98
CA ARG A 23 -9.66 -3.57 8.36
C ARG A 23 -8.64 -3.09 9.40
N VAL A 24 -9.10 -2.39 10.41
CA VAL A 24 -8.24 -1.92 11.51
C VAL A 24 -7.64 -3.10 12.27
N LYS A 25 -8.44 -4.12 12.59
CA LYS A 25 -7.96 -5.36 13.23
C LYS A 25 -6.91 -6.06 12.36
N SER A 26 -7.20 -6.24 11.07
CA SER A 26 -6.24 -6.86 10.14
C SER A 26 -4.94 -6.07 10.05
N ALA A 27 -5.00 -4.74 9.93
CA ALA A 27 -3.80 -3.91 9.89
C ALA A 27 -2.97 -4.02 11.17
N ARG A 28 -3.61 -4.09 12.33
CA ARG A 28 -2.92 -4.29 13.62
C ARG A 28 -2.18 -5.62 13.66
N MET A 29 -2.79 -6.73 13.23
CA MET A 29 -2.13 -8.04 13.16
C MET A 29 -0.83 -7.97 12.34
N PHE A 30 -0.86 -7.29 11.19
CA PHE A 30 0.33 -7.09 10.36
C PHE A 30 1.37 -6.18 11.04
N MET A 31 0.93 -5.09 11.68
CA MET A 31 1.85 -4.19 12.42
C MET A 31 2.50 -4.91 13.60
N ASP A 32 1.77 -5.76 14.32
CA ASP A 32 2.30 -6.57 15.42
C ASP A 32 3.30 -7.60 14.89
N ALA A 33 3.01 -8.26 13.76
CA ALA A 33 3.91 -9.20 13.12
C ALA A 33 5.24 -8.58 12.67
N MET A 34 5.26 -7.28 12.35
CA MET A 34 6.48 -6.57 11.96
C MET A 34 7.08 -5.69 13.05
N SER A 35 6.53 -5.70 14.27
CA SER A 35 6.92 -4.78 15.35
C SER A 35 8.38 -4.87 15.79
N TYR A 36 9.01 -6.02 15.61
CA TYR A 36 10.41 -6.30 15.93
C TYR A 36 11.35 -6.20 14.71
N CYS A 37 10.83 -5.79 13.56
CA CYS A 37 11.55 -5.66 12.30
C CYS A 37 11.86 -4.18 12.02
N ASP A 38 13.13 -3.85 11.90
CA ASP A 38 13.60 -2.48 11.72
C ASP A 38 13.58 -2.01 10.25
N TYR A 39 13.45 -2.95 9.31
CA TYR A 39 13.41 -2.65 7.87
C TYR A 39 12.00 -2.64 7.25
N LEU A 40 10.97 -2.97 8.03
CA LEU A 40 9.56 -2.81 7.66
C LEU A 40 8.94 -1.70 8.51
N ILE A 41 8.77 -0.52 7.95
CA ILE A 41 8.29 0.65 8.67
C ILE A 41 6.86 0.95 8.28
N PRO A 42 5.85 0.62 9.12
CA PRO A 42 4.46 0.89 8.81
C PRO A 42 4.15 2.39 8.83
N GLN A 43 3.13 2.77 8.06
CA GLN A 43 2.61 4.12 8.08
C GLN A 43 2.18 4.53 9.49
N LYS A 44 2.48 5.78 9.88
CA LYS A 44 2.07 6.33 11.18
C LYS A 44 0.68 6.94 11.08
N THR A 45 -0.11 6.70 12.12
CA THR A 45 -1.35 7.44 12.35
C THR A 45 -1.10 8.40 13.51
N PRO A 46 -1.11 9.74 13.28
CA PRO A 46 -0.90 10.72 14.35
C PRO A 46 -1.99 10.63 15.41
N GLU A 47 -1.68 11.08 16.62
CA GLU A 47 -2.67 11.16 17.70
C GLU A 47 -3.85 12.03 17.29
N GLY A 48 -5.06 11.63 17.66
CA GLY A 48 -6.31 12.31 17.29
C GLY A 48 -6.82 11.99 15.87
N PHE A 49 -6.10 11.18 15.09
CA PHE A 49 -6.54 10.75 13.75
C PHE A 49 -6.99 9.29 13.74
N THR A 50 -8.00 9.00 12.94
CA THR A 50 -8.46 7.64 12.67
C THR A 50 -8.03 7.20 11.27
N ASN A 51 -7.40 6.04 11.18
CA ASN A 51 -7.04 5.42 9.91
C ASN A 51 -7.94 4.21 9.66
N SER A 52 -8.67 4.22 8.56
CA SER A 52 -9.53 3.09 8.16
C SER A 52 -8.75 1.95 7.47
N TYR A 53 -7.47 2.16 7.21
CA TYR A 53 -6.59 1.21 6.54
C TYR A 53 -7.20 0.61 5.26
N TYR A 54 -7.51 1.46 4.28
CA TYR A 54 -7.86 0.97 2.93
C TYR A 54 -6.82 -0.02 2.43
N THR A 55 -5.56 0.26 2.72
CA THR A 55 -4.40 -0.64 2.64
C THR A 55 -3.42 -0.25 3.74
N LEU A 56 -2.59 -1.18 4.19
CA LEU A 56 -1.49 -0.87 5.10
C LEU A 56 -0.25 -0.55 4.27
N GLY A 57 0.15 0.73 4.26
CA GLY A 57 1.38 1.19 3.63
C GLY A 57 2.59 0.91 4.54
N VAL A 58 3.64 0.33 3.96
CA VAL A 58 4.88 -0.01 4.67
C VAL A 58 6.08 0.42 3.84
N LEU A 59 6.99 1.16 4.44
CA LEU A 59 8.27 1.48 3.82
C LEU A 59 9.24 0.32 4.04
N TYR A 60 9.73 -0.24 2.93
CA TYR A 60 10.73 -1.31 2.93
C TYR A 60 12.15 -0.76 2.87
N ARG A 61 13.01 -1.24 3.75
CA ARG A 61 14.45 -0.95 3.79
C ARG A 61 15.31 -2.20 3.84
N GLY A 62 14.76 -3.36 3.54
CA GLY A 62 15.49 -4.63 3.60
C GLY A 62 16.65 -4.71 2.62
N ASP A 63 16.58 -3.99 1.50
CA ASP A 63 17.70 -3.86 0.55
C ASP A 63 18.93 -3.17 1.19
N GLU A 64 18.71 -2.22 2.12
CA GLU A 64 19.77 -1.51 2.83
C GLU A 64 20.28 -2.30 4.06
N SER A 65 19.40 -2.96 4.81
CA SER A 65 19.74 -3.59 6.09
C SER A 65 20.11 -5.07 5.97
N THR A 66 19.50 -5.80 5.05
CA THR A 66 19.73 -7.26 4.88
C THR A 66 20.27 -7.63 3.50
N GLY A 67 20.40 -6.67 2.58
CA GLY A 67 20.77 -6.91 1.18
C GLY A 67 19.66 -7.59 0.34
N VAL A 68 18.48 -7.80 0.90
CA VAL A 68 17.36 -8.49 0.23
C VAL A 68 16.48 -7.49 -0.51
N PRO A 69 16.37 -7.57 -1.85
CA PRO A 69 15.44 -6.73 -2.59
C PRO A 69 13.98 -7.05 -2.24
N TRP A 70 13.12 -6.04 -2.23
CA TRP A 70 11.70 -6.23 -1.89
C TRP A 70 10.98 -7.31 -2.73
N LYS A 71 11.42 -7.53 -3.97
CA LYS A 71 10.87 -8.58 -4.83
C LYS A 71 11.16 -9.98 -4.30
N GLU A 72 12.34 -10.20 -3.74
CA GLU A 72 12.72 -11.48 -3.13
C GLU A 72 11.99 -11.66 -1.79
N PHE A 73 11.88 -10.61 -1.00
CA PHE A 73 11.04 -10.62 0.21
C PHE A 73 9.58 -10.99 -0.13
N ARG A 74 9.00 -10.37 -1.16
CA ARG A 74 7.65 -10.69 -1.65
C ARG A 74 7.51 -12.17 -2.07
N LYS A 75 8.49 -12.71 -2.79
CA LYS A 75 8.48 -14.12 -3.18
C LYS A 75 8.50 -15.05 -1.97
N ALA A 76 9.34 -14.75 -0.99
CA ALA A 76 9.40 -15.50 0.25
C ALA A 76 8.07 -15.41 1.02
N TYR A 77 7.49 -14.24 1.13
CA TYR A 77 6.20 -14.05 1.78
C TYR A 77 5.08 -14.87 1.12
N ILE A 78 5.02 -14.90 -0.22
CA ILE A 78 4.04 -15.74 -0.94
C ILE A 78 4.32 -17.24 -0.69
N ARG A 79 5.59 -17.66 -0.71
CA ARG A 79 6.00 -19.06 -0.44
C ARG A 79 5.60 -19.49 0.97
N ASN A 80 5.68 -18.61 1.95
CA ASN A 80 5.30 -18.84 3.34
C ASN A 80 3.77 -18.77 3.57
N GLY A 81 2.99 -18.63 2.51
CA GLY A 81 1.54 -18.61 2.58
C GLY A 81 0.92 -17.21 2.65
N GLY A 82 1.72 -16.17 2.49
CA GLY A 82 1.23 -14.79 2.43
C GLY A 82 0.44 -14.47 1.16
N ASP A 83 -0.23 -13.33 1.16
CA ASP A 83 -0.84 -12.77 -0.04
C ASP A 83 0.19 -12.00 -0.88
N GLY A 84 -0.20 -11.60 -2.07
CA GLY A 84 0.63 -10.69 -2.86
C GLY A 84 0.79 -9.34 -2.16
N ILE A 85 2.03 -8.89 -2.01
CA ILE A 85 2.32 -7.50 -1.63
C ILE A 85 2.23 -6.67 -2.90
N TYR A 86 1.50 -5.57 -2.85
CA TYR A 86 1.43 -4.61 -3.94
C TYR A 86 2.56 -3.61 -3.75
N ALA A 87 3.37 -3.39 -4.81
CA ALA A 87 4.29 -2.28 -4.82
C ALA A 87 3.52 -0.96 -4.94
N ALA A 88 4.15 0.13 -4.53
CA ALA A 88 3.60 1.45 -4.78
C ALA A 88 3.37 1.66 -6.28
N TRP A 89 2.29 2.32 -6.56
CA TRP A 89 1.91 2.71 -7.90
C TRP A 89 2.91 3.74 -8.43
N SER A 90 2.94 3.92 -9.74
CA SER A 90 3.87 4.86 -10.33
C SER A 90 3.63 6.30 -9.85
N VAL A 91 4.65 7.11 -9.97
CA VAL A 91 4.53 8.56 -9.77
C VAL A 91 3.79 9.14 -10.97
N PRO A 92 2.56 9.68 -10.82
CA PRO A 92 1.67 10.01 -11.94
C PRO A 92 2.31 10.91 -12.99
N TYR A 93 3.06 11.92 -12.59
CA TYR A 93 3.67 12.86 -13.52
C TYR A 93 4.86 12.28 -14.31
N LEU A 94 5.33 11.07 -13.98
CA LEU A 94 6.35 10.33 -14.75
C LEU A 94 5.71 9.37 -15.76
N GLU A 95 4.39 9.18 -15.72
CA GLU A 95 3.70 8.38 -16.72
C GLU A 95 3.73 9.07 -18.08
N PRO A 96 3.95 8.34 -19.19
CA PRO A 96 4.05 8.92 -20.53
C PRO A 96 2.89 9.82 -20.91
N VAL A 97 1.67 9.45 -20.53
CA VAL A 97 0.48 10.25 -20.79
C VAL A 97 0.58 11.67 -20.22
N ILE A 98 1.27 11.84 -19.09
CA ILE A 98 1.47 13.14 -18.44
C ILE A 98 2.80 13.76 -18.83
N SER A 99 3.91 13.03 -18.72
CA SER A 99 5.26 13.54 -18.99
C SER A 99 5.44 13.98 -20.46
N GLU A 100 4.79 13.29 -21.39
CA GLU A 100 4.79 13.61 -22.83
C GLU A 100 3.59 14.44 -23.25
N ARG A 101 2.73 14.87 -22.31
CA ARG A 101 1.53 15.69 -22.56
C ARG A 101 0.57 15.09 -23.59
N GLN A 102 0.43 13.79 -23.65
CA GLN A 102 -0.44 13.08 -24.60
C GLN A 102 -1.91 13.48 -24.47
N PHE A 103 -2.31 14.00 -23.31
CA PHE A 103 -3.66 14.52 -23.05
C PHE A 103 -3.92 15.92 -23.62
N ALA A 104 -2.88 16.67 -24.00
CA ALA A 104 -2.97 18.06 -24.41
C ALA A 104 -3.45 18.29 -25.86
N GLY A 105 -3.79 17.23 -26.60
CA GLY A 105 -3.98 17.16 -28.04
C GLY A 105 -4.75 18.32 -28.70
N ARG A 106 -5.84 18.87 -28.07
CA ARG A 106 -6.62 19.96 -28.65
C ARG A 106 -6.17 21.37 -28.22
N TYR A 107 -5.49 21.46 -27.07
CA TYR A 107 -5.14 22.74 -26.43
C TYR A 107 -3.74 22.69 -25.84
N PRO A 108 -2.69 22.46 -26.67
CA PRO A 108 -1.32 22.34 -26.20
C PRO A 108 -0.82 23.59 -25.47
N GLU A 109 -1.31 24.78 -25.86
CA GLU A 109 -0.96 26.09 -25.29
C GLU A 109 -1.31 26.22 -23.81
N ILE A 110 -2.34 25.54 -23.33
CA ILE A 110 -2.73 25.55 -21.90
C ILE A 110 -1.63 24.93 -21.03
N TYR A 111 -0.87 24.01 -21.60
CA TYR A 111 0.14 23.22 -20.88
C TYR A 111 1.58 23.60 -21.21
N GLU A 112 1.79 24.64 -22.02
CA GLU A 112 3.12 25.07 -22.45
C GLU A 112 4.08 25.38 -21.30
N ASN A 113 3.57 26.02 -20.25
CA ASN A 113 4.33 26.44 -19.09
C ASN A 113 4.37 25.40 -17.96
N VAL A 114 3.70 24.27 -18.12
CA VAL A 114 3.71 23.21 -17.10
C VAL A 114 4.80 22.21 -17.45
N ARG A 115 5.70 21.97 -16.51
CA ARG A 115 6.79 20.98 -16.66
C ARG A 115 6.52 19.76 -15.79
N TYR A 116 6.53 18.61 -16.43
CA TYR A 116 6.47 17.32 -15.77
C TYR A 116 7.79 16.59 -16.00
N GLY A 117 8.32 15.92 -15.00
CA GLY A 117 9.55 15.16 -15.15
C GLY A 117 10.19 14.80 -13.81
N LYS A 118 11.24 14.00 -13.89
CA LYS A 118 12.02 13.57 -12.74
C LYS A 118 12.60 14.78 -12.01
N GLY A 119 12.53 14.74 -10.66
CA GLY A 119 12.97 15.81 -9.79
C GLY A 119 11.84 16.74 -9.32
N LEU A 120 10.63 16.61 -9.85
CA LEU A 120 9.50 17.44 -9.43
C LEU A 120 9.09 17.18 -7.98
N CYS A 121 9.03 15.89 -7.57
CA CYS A 121 8.76 15.49 -6.20
C CYS A 121 9.80 14.47 -5.74
N PRO A 122 11.00 14.89 -5.37
CA PRO A 122 12.13 14.00 -5.12
C PRO A 122 11.87 13.00 -3.98
N VAL A 123 11.10 13.38 -2.97
CA VAL A 123 10.70 12.46 -1.88
C VAL A 123 9.82 11.34 -2.42
N ALA A 124 8.77 11.66 -3.19
CA ALA A 124 7.89 10.66 -3.79
C ALA A 124 8.66 9.71 -4.72
N GLU A 125 9.56 10.25 -5.54
CA GLU A 125 10.41 9.47 -6.44
C GLU A 125 11.36 8.53 -5.69
N SER A 126 11.90 8.97 -4.55
CA SER A 126 12.83 8.15 -3.75
C SER A 126 12.12 7.02 -3.00
N VAL A 127 10.91 7.27 -2.48
CA VAL A 127 10.18 6.27 -1.68
C VAL A 127 9.31 5.35 -2.52
N GLN A 128 8.94 5.76 -3.72
CA GLN A 128 8.03 5.00 -4.59
C GLN A 128 8.45 3.54 -4.78
N LYS A 129 9.72 3.28 -4.96
CA LYS A 129 10.27 1.92 -5.15
C LYS A 129 10.28 1.06 -3.89
N ARG A 130 10.05 1.65 -2.73
CA ARG A 130 10.16 1.06 -1.40
C ARG A 130 8.85 0.95 -0.67
N ILE A 131 7.77 1.56 -1.17
CA ILE A 131 6.46 1.45 -0.53
C ILE A 131 5.83 0.13 -0.95
N MET A 132 5.54 -0.69 0.04
CA MET A 132 4.75 -1.91 -0.08
C MET A 132 3.35 -1.69 0.49
N GLN A 133 2.37 -2.35 -0.06
CA GLN A 133 0.99 -2.28 0.40
C GLN A 133 0.51 -3.68 0.75
N PHE A 134 0.13 -3.86 2.01
CA PHE A 134 -0.48 -5.09 2.50
C PHE A 134 -2.00 -4.98 2.44
N LYS A 135 -2.63 -6.06 2.05
CA LYS A 135 -4.07 -6.21 2.04
C LYS A 135 -4.62 -6.14 3.47
N THR A 136 -5.75 -5.47 3.66
CA THR A 136 -6.44 -5.35 4.95
C THR A 136 -7.92 -5.72 4.86
N ASN A 137 -8.46 -5.90 3.65
CA ASN A 137 -9.88 -6.17 3.41
C ASN A 137 -10.25 -7.66 3.56
N TYR A 138 -9.75 -8.28 4.63
CA TYR A 138 -10.16 -9.63 5.00
C TYR A 138 -11.56 -9.59 5.60
N ARG A 139 -12.42 -10.52 5.17
CA ARG A 139 -13.75 -10.76 5.77
C ARG A 139 -13.71 -11.85 6.83
N ASP A 140 -12.59 -12.54 6.91
CA ASP A 140 -12.27 -13.58 7.87
C ASP A 140 -10.97 -13.19 8.58
N LEU A 141 -11.06 -12.89 9.87
CA LEU A 141 -9.91 -12.47 10.67
C LEU A 141 -8.93 -13.61 10.94
N GLU A 142 -9.38 -14.87 10.95
CA GLU A 142 -8.46 -16.02 11.05
C GLU A 142 -7.57 -16.11 9.81
N LEU A 143 -8.13 -15.77 8.64
CA LEU A 143 -7.32 -15.68 7.42
C LEU A 143 -6.31 -14.53 7.51
N ALA A 144 -6.71 -13.37 8.05
CA ALA A 144 -5.79 -12.25 8.27
C ALA A 144 -4.64 -12.64 9.20
N GLU A 145 -4.94 -13.34 10.29
CA GLU A 145 -3.95 -13.84 11.25
C GLU A 145 -2.95 -14.80 10.61
N ARG A 146 -3.43 -15.78 9.84
CA ARG A 146 -2.54 -16.69 9.09
C ARG A 146 -1.61 -15.93 8.12
N LYS A 147 -2.09 -14.85 7.50
CA LYS A 147 -1.26 -14.02 6.62
C LYS A 147 -0.25 -13.16 7.39
N ALA A 148 -0.62 -12.68 8.56
CA ALA A 148 0.30 -11.98 9.46
C ALA A 148 1.39 -12.93 10.01
N GLU A 149 1.06 -14.18 10.34
CA GLU A 149 2.05 -15.19 10.77
C GLU A 149 3.00 -15.57 9.62
N ALA A 150 2.48 -15.66 8.38
CA ALA A 150 3.33 -15.84 7.20
C ALA A 150 4.32 -14.66 7.00
N LEU A 151 3.91 -13.44 7.35
CA LEU A 151 4.82 -12.29 7.35
C LEU A 151 5.90 -12.42 8.39
N LYS A 152 5.55 -12.81 9.60
CA LYS A 152 6.48 -13.04 10.70
C LYS A 152 7.53 -14.11 10.34
N THR A 153 7.08 -15.25 9.82
CA THR A 153 7.97 -16.31 9.31
C THR A 153 8.92 -15.76 8.24
N THR A 154 8.41 -14.92 7.34
CA THR A 154 9.23 -14.32 6.27
C THR A 154 10.28 -13.36 6.83
N ILE A 155 9.93 -12.56 7.84
CA ILE A 155 10.88 -11.68 8.51
C ILE A 155 12.00 -12.51 9.15
N ASP A 156 11.64 -13.61 9.82
CA ASP A 156 12.59 -14.49 10.49
C ASP A 156 13.54 -15.21 9.50
N ASP A 157 13.05 -15.57 8.30
CA ASP A 157 13.87 -16.15 7.21
C ASP A 157 15.04 -15.22 6.77
N PHE A 158 14.88 -13.91 6.92
CA PHE A 158 15.89 -12.91 6.53
C PHE A 158 16.55 -12.20 7.72
N ARG A 159 16.29 -12.69 8.93
CA ARG A 159 16.90 -12.18 10.15
C ARG A 159 18.20 -12.98 10.40
N SER A 160 19.29 -12.48 9.87
CA SER A 160 20.63 -13.05 10.06
C SER A 160 21.28 -12.49 11.29
#